data_0d16daa9e1427ed0b06a43fa0260713d
#
_entry.id   0d16daa9e1427ed0b06a43fa0260713d
#
_cell.length_a   1.000
_cell.length_b   1.000
_cell.length_c   1.000
_cell.angle_alpha   90.00
_cell.angle_beta   90.00
_cell.angle_gamma   90.00
#
_symmetry.space_group_name_H-M   'P 1'
#
loop_
_entity.id
_entity.type
_entity.pdbx_description
1 polymer ?
#
loop_
_entity_poly.entity_id
_entity_poly.type
_entity_poly.pdbx_seq_one_letter_code
_entity_poly.pdbx_strand_id
1 'polypeptide(L)'
;MCIRDSYNARDAYAIAFVQNAGLEKALYTGTVYIEKETFAILGADFEINPAYLDIAAEDLVLKKSSKLIVKLKKINYSVSYIQFNGRYYLSHARCDIAITTRLRHHISSDHFNTFLELATCKIDTAGVVKFPKQETLKPNIVFSDQPYSGNDAFWGEFNIITPETKLTDELLGIIGKIEKVE
;
A
#
# COMPACT_ATOMS: atom_id res chain seq x y z
N MET A 1 0.80 -18.68 16.62
CA MET A 1 1.82 -18.65 17.69
C MET A 1 1.88 -17.22 18.20
N CYS A 2 1.66 -16.99 19.47
CA CYS A 2 1.72 -15.64 20.05
C CYS A 2 3.10 -15.46 20.70
N ILE A 3 3.86 -14.47 20.28
CA ILE A 3 5.16 -14.14 20.84
C ILE A 3 5.01 -12.84 21.62
N ARG A 4 5.62 -12.75 22.80
CA ARG A 4 5.75 -11.48 23.52
C ARG A 4 6.80 -10.64 22.79
N ASP A 5 6.38 -9.53 22.22
CA ASP A 5 7.23 -8.63 21.48
C ASP A 5 6.96 -7.17 21.88
N SER A 6 7.78 -6.26 21.41
CA SER A 6 7.53 -4.83 21.50
C SER A 6 7.26 -4.28 20.10
N TYR A 7 6.22 -3.49 19.94
CA TYR A 7 5.90 -2.78 18.73
C TYR A 7 5.90 -1.27 19.00
N ASN A 8 6.76 -0.53 18.31
CA ASN A 8 6.93 0.91 18.52
C ASN A 8 7.11 1.28 20.01
N ALA A 9 8.03 0.56 20.73
CA ALA A 9 8.33 0.73 22.14
C ALA A 9 7.16 0.45 23.11
N ARG A 10 6.10 -0.23 22.67
CA ARG A 10 4.99 -0.70 23.50
C ARG A 10 5.00 -2.22 23.60
N ASP A 11 4.65 -2.74 24.75
CA ASP A 11 4.48 -4.18 24.97
C ASP A 11 3.29 -4.70 24.16
N ALA A 12 3.54 -5.64 23.26
CA ALA A 12 2.54 -6.15 22.35
C ALA A 12 2.53 -7.70 22.27
N TYR A 13 1.40 -8.24 21.88
CA TYR A 13 1.29 -9.59 21.37
C TYR A 13 1.43 -9.55 19.85
N ALA A 14 2.40 -10.28 19.31
CA ALA A 14 2.49 -10.55 17.87
C ALA A 14 1.73 -11.82 17.56
N ILE A 15 0.60 -11.70 16.87
CA ILE A 15 -0.30 -12.81 16.54
C ILE A 15 -0.17 -13.07 15.03
N ALA A 16 0.48 -14.18 14.69
CA ALA A 16 0.55 -14.63 13.30
C ALA A 16 -0.78 -15.25 12.87
N PHE A 17 -1.19 -14.94 11.66
CA PHE A 17 -2.36 -15.53 11.02
C PHE A 17 -2.01 -16.02 9.61
N VAL A 18 -2.70 -17.05 9.17
CA VAL A 18 -2.55 -17.61 7.83
C VAL A 18 -3.92 -17.84 7.21
N GLN A 19 -3.97 -17.77 5.90
CA GLN A 19 -5.18 -18.12 5.16
C GLN A 19 -5.59 -19.57 5.43
N ASN A 20 -6.87 -19.82 5.60
CA ASN A 20 -7.40 -21.19 5.68
C ASN A 20 -7.18 -21.91 4.34
N ALA A 21 -6.49 -23.04 4.38
CA ALA A 21 -6.13 -23.84 3.21
C ALA A 21 -7.33 -24.34 2.37
N GLY A 22 -8.52 -24.41 2.94
CA GLY A 22 -9.74 -24.82 2.23
C GLY A 22 -10.40 -23.72 1.38
N LEU A 23 -9.83 -22.50 1.35
CA LEU A 23 -10.42 -21.37 0.62
C LEU A 23 -9.55 -21.01 -0.59
N GLU A 24 -10.06 -21.28 -1.79
CA GLU A 24 -9.43 -20.91 -3.06
C GLU A 24 -9.73 -19.43 -3.40
N LYS A 25 -9.19 -18.51 -2.58
CA LYS A 25 -9.33 -17.06 -2.75
C LYS A 25 -8.02 -16.38 -2.43
N ALA A 26 -7.79 -15.22 -3.02
CA ALA A 26 -6.66 -14.37 -2.67
C ALA A 26 -6.93 -13.66 -1.32
N LEU A 27 -6.61 -14.32 -0.22
CA LEU A 27 -6.69 -13.80 1.14
C LEU A 27 -5.30 -13.51 1.69
N TYR A 28 -5.24 -13.14 2.97
CA TYR A 28 -4.03 -12.62 3.58
C TYR A 28 -3.38 -13.59 4.55
N THR A 29 -2.08 -13.46 4.70
CA THR A 29 -1.26 -14.07 5.74
C THR A 29 -0.33 -13.01 6.32
N GLY A 30 -0.03 -13.07 7.62
CA GLY A 30 0.81 -12.06 8.24
C GLY A 30 0.79 -12.09 9.76
N THR A 31 1.07 -10.92 10.34
CA THR A 31 1.11 -10.73 11.79
C THR A 31 0.34 -9.47 12.16
N VAL A 32 -0.47 -9.55 13.20
CA VAL A 32 -1.11 -8.40 13.84
C VAL A 32 -0.47 -8.16 15.22
N TYR A 33 -0.24 -6.90 15.54
CA TYR A 33 0.35 -6.45 16.81
C TYR A 33 -0.74 -5.84 17.69
N ILE A 34 -0.96 -6.43 18.85
CA ILE A 34 -2.01 -6.04 19.80
C ILE A 34 -1.37 -5.61 21.11
N GLU A 35 -1.64 -4.39 21.58
CA GLU A 35 -1.16 -3.88 22.86
C GLU A 35 -1.67 -4.76 24.01
N LYS A 36 -0.78 -5.05 24.97
CA LYS A 36 -1.12 -5.98 26.06
C LYS A 36 -2.13 -5.43 27.06
N GLU A 37 -2.09 -4.14 27.31
CA GLU A 37 -2.92 -3.51 28.34
C GLU A 37 -4.33 -3.20 27.84
N THR A 38 -4.43 -2.60 26.66
CA THR A 38 -5.69 -2.07 26.12
C THR A 38 -6.33 -3.01 25.09
N PHE A 39 -5.59 -4.02 24.63
CA PHE A 39 -5.95 -4.88 23.50
C PHE A 39 -6.24 -4.12 22.19
N ALA A 40 -5.73 -2.91 22.08
CA ALA A 40 -5.81 -2.15 20.84
C ALA A 40 -4.86 -2.71 19.78
N ILE A 41 -5.27 -2.66 18.51
CA ILE A 41 -4.40 -2.99 17.40
C ILE A 41 -3.41 -1.83 17.22
N LEU A 42 -2.11 -2.12 17.34
CA LEU A 42 -1.02 -1.17 17.12
C LEU A 42 -0.58 -1.14 15.66
N GLY A 43 -0.68 -2.26 14.98
CA GLY A 43 -0.29 -2.39 13.57
C GLY A 43 -0.47 -3.80 13.05
N ALA A 44 -0.18 -3.99 11.79
CA ALA A 44 -0.13 -5.29 11.15
C ALA A 44 0.78 -5.27 9.93
N ASP A 45 1.52 -6.36 9.73
CA ASP A 45 2.28 -6.65 8.52
C ASP A 45 1.70 -7.91 7.89
N PHE A 46 1.25 -7.79 6.65
CA PHE A 46 0.58 -8.90 5.97
C PHE A 46 0.80 -8.85 4.46
N GLU A 47 0.60 -9.98 3.82
CA GLU A 47 0.72 -10.11 2.37
C GLU A 47 -0.45 -10.90 1.80
N ILE A 48 -0.70 -10.76 0.52
CA ILE A 48 -1.57 -11.69 -0.19
C ILE A 48 -0.85 -13.02 -0.25
N ASN A 49 -1.55 -14.10 0.12
CA ASN A 49 -0.98 -15.44 0.11
C ASN A 49 -0.35 -15.74 -1.26
N PRO A 50 0.98 -15.99 -1.32
CA PRO A 50 1.70 -16.19 -2.57
C PRO A 50 1.13 -17.26 -3.49
N ALA A 51 0.46 -18.28 -2.94
CA ALA A 51 -0.17 -19.35 -3.70
C ALA A 51 -1.38 -18.87 -4.54
N TYR A 52 -1.94 -17.70 -4.23
CA TYR A 52 -3.16 -17.16 -4.85
C TYR A 52 -2.94 -15.81 -5.55
N LEU A 53 -1.69 -15.44 -5.84
CA LEU A 53 -1.37 -14.17 -6.52
C LEU A 53 -1.97 -14.09 -7.94
N ASP A 54 -2.09 -15.21 -8.64
CA ASP A 54 -2.73 -15.24 -9.96
C ASP A 54 -4.24 -14.91 -9.87
N ILE A 55 -4.91 -15.36 -8.81
CA ILE A 55 -6.30 -14.99 -8.52
C ILE A 55 -6.39 -13.51 -8.15
N ALA A 56 -5.49 -13.02 -7.28
CA ALA A 56 -5.42 -11.59 -6.94
C ALA A 56 -5.23 -10.70 -8.18
N ALA A 57 -4.46 -11.16 -9.17
CA ALA A 57 -4.21 -10.41 -10.40
C ALA A 57 -5.49 -10.21 -11.22
N GLU A 58 -6.47 -11.11 -11.13
CA GLU A 58 -7.74 -10.95 -11.83
C GLU A 58 -8.56 -9.76 -11.31
N ASP A 59 -8.50 -9.52 -10.00
CA ASP A 59 -9.23 -8.44 -9.32
C ASP A 59 -8.46 -7.11 -9.32
N LEU A 60 -7.13 -7.15 -9.21
CA LEU A 60 -6.30 -5.96 -9.05
C LEU A 60 -5.85 -5.34 -10.37
N VAL A 61 -5.73 -6.12 -11.44
CA VAL A 61 -5.35 -5.61 -12.76
C VAL A 61 -6.59 -5.22 -13.55
N LEU A 62 -7.09 -4.02 -13.33
CA LEU A 62 -8.33 -3.51 -13.94
C LEU A 62 -8.22 -3.31 -15.45
N LYS A 63 -7.07 -2.85 -15.95
CA LYS A 63 -6.81 -2.68 -17.38
C LYS A 63 -5.93 -3.81 -17.89
N LYS A 64 -6.51 -4.72 -18.65
CA LYS A 64 -5.80 -5.84 -19.29
C LYS A 64 -5.53 -5.52 -20.74
N SER A 65 -4.29 -5.73 -21.20
CA SER A 65 -3.90 -5.60 -22.60
C SER A 65 -3.81 -6.99 -23.24
N SER A 66 -4.30 -7.15 -24.46
CA SER A 66 -4.14 -8.40 -25.21
C SER A 66 -2.67 -8.71 -25.58
N LYS A 67 -1.83 -7.68 -25.60
CA LYS A 67 -0.40 -7.78 -25.98
C LYS A 67 0.53 -7.98 -24.79
N LEU A 68 0.09 -7.61 -23.57
CA LEU A 68 0.92 -7.60 -22.36
C LEU A 68 0.44 -8.64 -21.37
N ILE A 69 1.35 -9.45 -20.88
CA ILE A 69 1.12 -10.39 -19.78
C ILE A 69 1.66 -9.72 -18.54
N VAL A 70 0.81 -9.52 -17.54
CA VAL A 70 1.16 -8.97 -16.22
C VAL A 70 1.03 -10.08 -15.19
N LYS A 71 2.07 -10.29 -14.37
CA LYS A 71 2.05 -11.23 -13.25
C LYS A 71 2.41 -10.52 -11.96
N LEU A 72 1.55 -10.65 -10.97
CA LEU A 72 1.87 -10.25 -9.61
C LEU A 72 2.88 -11.23 -9.02
N LYS A 73 3.91 -10.71 -8.37
CA LYS A 73 4.97 -11.50 -7.72
C LYS A 73 4.89 -11.41 -6.21
N LYS A 74 4.50 -10.25 -5.72
CA LYS A 74 4.39 -10.00 -4.29
C LYS A 74 3.49 -8.78 -4.06
N ILE A 75 2.68 -8.82 -3.03
CA ILE A 75 1.94 -7.67 -2.53
C ILE A 75 1.98 -7.72 -1.01
N ASN A 76 2.70 -6.79 -0.41
CA ASN A 76 2.84 -6.65 1.03
C ASN A 76 2.13 -5.39 1.49
N TYR A 77 1.59 -5.48 2.67
CA TYR A 77 0.95 -4.37 3.37
C TYR A 77 1.57 -4.21 4.75
N SER A 78 1.81 -2.97 5.14
CA SER A 78 2.15 -2.61 6.51
C SER A 78 1.22 -1.49 6.95
N VAL A 79 0.59 -1.63 8.11
CA VAL A 79 -0.27 -0.60 8.69
C VAL A 79 0.13 -0.36 10.14
N SER A 80 0.09 0.89 10.57
CA SER A 80 0.35 1.27 11.95
C SER A 80 -0.69 2.26 12.46
N TYR A 81 -0.94 2.22 13.76
CA TYR A 81 -1.89 3.08 14.44
C TYR A 81 -1.18 3.90 15.52
N ILE A 82 -1.64 5.12 15.72
CA ILE A 82 -1.18 6.04 16.76
C ILE A 82 -2.32 6.35 17.72
N GLN A 83 -2.01 6.43 19.00
CA GLN A 83 -2.97 6.86 20.01
C GLN A 83 -3.00 8.39 20.08
N PHE A 84 -4.20 8.93 19.98
CA PHE A 84 -4.47 10.36 20.14
C PHE A 84 -5.77 10.55 20.95
N ASN A 85 -5.68 11.30 22.04
CA ASN A 85 -6.83 11.55 22.94
C ASN A 85 -7.55 10.24 23.39
N GLY A 86 -6.78 9.21 23.75
CA GLY A 86 -7.34 7.93 24.23
C GLY A 86 -7.96 7.02 23.16
N ARG A 87 -7.87 7.38 21.88
CA ARG A 87 -8.33 6.57 20.74
C ARG A 87 -7.19 6.27 19.78
N TYR A 88 -7.31 5.19 19.03
CA TYR A 88 -6.33 4.80 18.02
C TYR A 88 -6.79 5.19 16.62
N TYR A 89 -5.90 5.82 15.87
CA TYR A 89 -6.13 6.28 14.50
C TYR A 89 -5.06 5.70 13.59
N LEU A 90 -5.41 5.47 12.32
CA LEU A 90 -4.44 5.08 11.32
C LEU A 90 -3.34 6.15 11.25
N SER A 91 -2.10 5.74 11.48
CA SER A 91 -0.92 6.62 11.35
C SER A 91 -0.29 6.51 9.98
N HIS A 92 -0.09 5.28 9.55
CA HIS A 92 0.62 4.98 8.32
C HIS A 92 0.09 3.70 7.69
N ALA A 93 -0.02 3.67 6.38
CA ALA A 93 -0.31 2.47 5.61
C ALA A 93 0.58 2.44 4.37
N ARG A 94 1.25 1.33 4.14
CA ARG A 94 2.12 1.10 2.98
C ARG A 94 1.72 -0.20 2.27
N CYS A 95 1.76 -0.16 0.95
CA CYS A 95 1.57 -1.31 0.09
C CYS A 95 2.75 -1.39 -0.89
N ASP A 96 3.57 -2.44 -0.80
CA ASP A 96 4.66 -2.72 -1.71
C ASP A 96 4.22 -3.79 -2.72
N ILE A 97 4.35 -3.50 -4.00
CA ILE A 97 3.88 -4.34 -5.10
C ILE A 97 5.06 -4.68 -6.01
N ALA A 98 5.33 -5.96 -6.20
CA ALA A 98 6.26 -6.47 -7.20
C ALA A 98 5.49 -7.12 -8.35
N ILE A 99 5.74 -6.66 -9.58
CA ILE A 99 5.11 -7.19 -10.79
C ILE A 99 6.16 -7.55 -11.82
N THR A 100 5.81 -8.50 -12.67
CA THR A 100 6.57 -8.83 -13.88
C THR A 100 5.67 -8.63 -15.08
N THR A 101 6.17 -7.95 -16.08
CA THR A 101 5.46 -7.78 -17.35
C THR A 101 6.25 -8.43 -18.49
N ARG A 102 5.53 -8.93 -19.48
CA ARG A 102 6.12 -9.52 -20.68
C ARG A 102 5.21 -9.28 -21.88
N LEU A 103 5.76 -8.84 -22.98
CA LEU A 103 5.01 -8.84 -24.25
C LEU A 103 4.74 -10.27 -24.71
N ARG A 104 3.54 -10.55 -25.21
CA ARG A 104 3.06 -11.93 -25.48
C ARG A 104 3.95 -12.69 -26.43
N HIS A 105 4.68 -12.27 -27.26
CA HIS A 105 5.57 -13.00 -28.18
C HIS A 105 7.06 -12.76 -27.90
N HIS A 106 7.38 -12.18 -26.75
CA HIS A 106 8.76 -11.94 -26.32
C HIS A 106 9.14 -12.89 -25.20
N ILE A 107 10.44 -13.27 -25.16
CA ILE A 107 11.00 -14.14 -24.13
C ILE A 107 11.39 -13.31 -22.90
N SER A 108 11.86 -12.08 -23.12
CA SER A 108 12.29 -11.19 -22.04
C SER A 108 11.10 -10.69 -21.22
N SER A 109 11.34 -10.52 -19.93
CA SER A 109 10.37 -9.96 -18.97
C SER A 109 11.00 -8.78 -18.25
N ASP A 110 10.20 -7.75 -18.02
CA ASP A 110 10.58 -6.60 -17.21
C ASP A 110 10.02 -6.77 -15.80
N HIS A 111 10.79 -6.33 -14.80
CA HIS A 111 10.45 -6.41 -13.40
C HIS A 111 10.23 -4.98 -12.85
N PHE A 112 9.10 -4.79 -12.20
CA PHE A 112 8.75 -3.50 -11.59
C PHE A 112 8.45 -3.71 -10.11
N ASN A 113 9.01 -2.83 -9.29
CA ASN A 113 8.64 -2.67 -7.91
C ASN A 113 8.04 -1.28 -7.74
N THR A 114 6.88 -1.20 -7.12
CA THR A 114 6.22 0.06 -6.79
C THR A 114 5.67 0.00 -5.39
N PHE A 115 5.45 1.15 -4.81
CA PHE A 115 4.79 1.23 -3.51
C PHE A 115 3.75 2.35 -3.50
N LEU A 116 2.79 2.19 -2.62
CA LEU A 116 1.79 3.20 -2.27
C LEU A 116 1.92 3.45 -0.78
N GLU A 117 1.94 4.70 -0.41
CA GLU A 117 2.11 5.10 0.97
C GLU A 117 1.09 6.17 1.35
N LEU A 118 0.46 5.98 2.49
CA LEU A 118 -0.48 6.91 3.09
C LEU A 118 -0.03 7.20 4.52
N ALA A 119 0.24 8.48 4.81
CA ALA A 119 0.58 8.93 6.15
C ALA A 119 -0.47 9.93 6.64
N THR A 120 -0.89 9.78 7.90
CA THR A 120 -1.77 10.73 8.56
C THR A 120 -0.97 11.92 9.06
N CYS A 121 -1.15 13.07 8.42
CA CYS A 121 -0.44 14.29 8.75
C CYS A 121 -1.08 15.06 9.91
N LYS A 122 -2.40 14.94 10.07
CA LYS A 122 -3.16 15.64 11.12
C LYS A 122 -4.39 14.82 11.53
N ILE A 123 -4.68 14.80 12.81
CA ILE A 123 -5.92 14.23 13.35
C ILE A 123 -6.75 15.36 13.89
N ASP A 124 -7.94 15.55 13.32
CA ASP A 124 -8.92 16.50 13.80
C ASP A 124 -10.15 15.74 14.31
N THR A 125 -10.53 16.02 15.55
CA THR A 125 -11.64 15.35 16.23
C THR A 125 -12.79 16.30 16.56
N ALA A 126 -12.63 17.60 16.26
CA ALA A 126 -13.63 18.61 16.51
C ALA A 126 -14.34 19.00 15.21
N GLY A 127 -15.67 19.09 15.23
CA GLY A 127 -16.44 19.57 14.09
C GLY A 127 -16.39 18.67 12.83
N VAL A 128 -16.12 17.38 13.01
CA VAL A 128 -15.96 16.43 11.89
C VAL A 128 -17.28 16.29 11.13
N VAL A 129 -17.24 16.62 9.84
CA VAL A 129 -18.36 16.48 8.91
C VAL A 129 -18.02 15.41 7.88
N LYS A 130 -19.01 14.60 7.49
CA LYS A 130 -18.82 13.59 6.46
C LYS A 130 -18.51 14.24 5.12
N PHE A 131 -17.48 13.73 4.43
CA PHE A 131 -17.18 14.15 3.06
C PHE A 131 -18.37 13.96 2.13
N PRO A 132 -18.72 14.96 1.30
CA PRO A 132 -19.72 14.80 0.27
C PRO A 132 -19.27 13.76 -0.77
N LYS A 133 -20.22 13.07 -1.40
CA LYS A 133 -19.91 11.98 -2.36
C LYS A 133 -19.03 12.41 -3.53
N GLN A 134 -19.06 13.68 -3.90
CA GLN A 134 -18.26 14.25 -4.97
C GLN A 134 -16.76 14.32 -4.63
N GLU A 135 -16.43 14.42 -3.35
CA GLU A 135 -15.06 14.49 -2.82
C GLU A 135 -14.48 13.13 -2.46
N THR A 136 -15.25 12.06 -2.67
CA THR A 136 -14.80 10.69 -2.37
C THR A 136 -14.46 9.92 -3.64
N LEU A 137 -13.34 9.20 -3.65
CA LEU A 137 -12.99 8.30 -4.74
C LEU A 137 -13.92 7.07 -4.73
N LYS A 138 -14.33 6.65 -5.92
CA LYS A 138 -15.11 5.41 -6.05
C LYS A 138 -14.17 4.19 -5.91
N PRO A 139 -14.59 3.09 -5.26
CA PRO A 139 -13.72 1.95 -5.00
C PRO A 139 -13.03 1.33 -6.23
N ASN A 140 -13.68 1.36 -7.40
CA ASN A 140 -13.18 0.71 -8.62
C ASN A 140 -12.70 1.73 -9.67
N ILE A 141 -12.13 2.84 -9.22
CA ILE A 141 -11.62 3.85 -10.13
C ILE A 141 -10.18 3.55 -10.53
N VAL A 142 -9.87 3.70 -11.81
CA VAL A 142 -8.48 3.69 -12.26
C VAL A 142 -7.92 5.09 -12.02
N PHE A 143 -6.99 5.21 -11.06
CA PHE A 143 -6.48 6.50 -10.58
C PHE A 143 -5.89 7.35 -11.71
N SER A 144 -5.16 6.73 -12.64
CA SER A 144 -4.57 7.41 -13.80
C SER A 144 -5.59 8.01 -14.78
N ASP A 145 -6.86 7.61 -14.71
CA ASP A 145 -7.91 8.13 -15.58
C ASP A 145 -8.61 9.36 -14.99
N GLN A 146 -8.23 9.75 -13.77
CA GLN A 146 -8.80 10.91 -13.12
C GLN A 146 -8.04 12.18 -13.52
N PRO A 147 -8.77 13.27 -13.82
CA PRO A 147 -8.12 14.56 -14.02
C PRO A 147 -7.43 14.96 -12.71
N TYR A 148 -6.13 15.14 -12.73
CA TYR A 148 -5.36 15.64 -11.60
C TYR A 148 -5.19 17.14 -11.75
N SER A 149 -5.71 17.90 -10.80
CA SER A 149 -5.35 19.30 -10.60
C SER A 149 -4.52 19.38 -9.33
N GLY A 150 -3.22 19.58 -9.45
CA GLY A 150 -2.36 19.83 -8.31
C GLY A 150 -2.82 21.08 -7.57
N ASN A 151 -2.90 21.00 -6.25
CA ASN A 151 -3.14 22.14 -5.39
C ASN A 151 -1.99 22.23 -4.37
N ASP A 152 -0.88 22.82 -4.80
CA ASP A 152 0.32 22.96 -3.97
C ASP A 152 0.06 23.77 -2.71
N ALA A 153 -0.86 24.74 -2.78
CA ALA A 153 -1.27 25.55 -1.63
C ALA A 153 -2.02 24.72 -0.57
N PHE A 154 -2.74 23.66 -0.97
CA PHE A 154 -3.40 22.74 -0.03
C PHE A 154 -2.38 21.90 0.75
N TRP A 155 -1.33 21.44 0.06
CA TRP A 155 -0.31 20.60 0.67
C TRP A 155 0.62 21.37 1.61
N GLY A 156 0.95 22.65 1.31
CA GLY A 156 1.70 23.53 2.19
C GLY A 156 2.81 22.83 2.97
N GLU A 157 2.72 22.86 4.30
CA GLU A 157 3.66 22.21 5.21
C GLU A 157 3.38 20.70 5.44
N PHE A 158 2.38 20.12 4.79
CA PHE A 158 2.02 18.71 4.94
C PHE A 158 2.90 17.74 4.15
N ASN A 159 3.92 18.19 3.46
CA ASN A 159 4.94 17.33 2.80
C ASN A 159 5.84 16.65 3.85
N ILE A 160 5.25 15.72 4.61
CA ILE A 160 5.93 14.99 5.70
C ILE A 160 6.68 13.78 5.17
N ILE A 161 6.24 13.21 4.03
CA ILE A 161 6.89 12.05 3.43
C ILE A 161 8.03 12.55 2.55
N THR A 162 9.26 12.39 3.03
CA THR A 162 10.45 12.64 2.21
C THR A 162 10.61 11.48 1.21
N PRO A 163 10.73 11.73 -0.10
CA PRO A 163 11.03 10.68 -1.06
C PRO A 163 12.29 9.93 -0.65
N GLU A 164 12.28 8.60 -0.76
CA GLU A 164 13.50 7.83 -0.56
C GLU A 164 14.56 8.34 -1.56
N THR A 165 15.78 8.58 -1.09
CA THR A 165 16.88 9.16 -1.90
C THR A 165 17.15 8.36 -3.18
N LYS A 166 16.92 7.04 -3.13
CA LYS A 166 17.01 6.16 -4.30
C LYS A 166 15.96 6.44 -5.37
N LEU A 167 14.74 6.80 -4.98
CA LEU A 167 13.67 7.12 -5.93
C LEU A 167 13.98 8.39 -6.71
N THR A 168 14.58 9.39 -6.06
CA THR A 168 15.02 10.64 -6.70
C THR A 168 16.11 10.36 -7.73
N ASP A 169 17.08 9.51 -7.41
CA ASP A 169 18.17 9.16 -8.32
C ASP A 169 17.67 8.33 -9.50
N GLU A 170 16.74 7.41 -9.29
CA GLU A 170 16.10 6.65 -10.37
C GLU A 170 15.25 7.52 -11.28
N LEU A 171 14.48 8.45 -10.76
CA LEU A 171 13.69 9.41 -11.53
C LEU A 171 14.58 10.34 -12.37
N LEU A 172 15.66 10.87 -11.80
CA LEU A 172 16.64 11.67 -12.52
C LEU A 172 17.32 10.86 -13.64
N GLY A 173 17.60 9.57 -13.38
CA GLY A 173 18.12 8.65 -14.38
C GLY A 173 17.16 8.38 -15.54
N ILE A 174 15.85 8.35 -15.27
CA ILE A 174 14.81 8.19 -16.30
C ILE A 174 14.63 9.46 -17.11
N ILE A 175 14.56 10.63 -16.48
CA ILE A 175 14.43 11.94 -17.12
C ILE A 175 15.63 12.18 -18.05
N GLY A 176 16.86 11.93 -17.59
CA GLY A 176 18.06 12.07 -18.40
C GLY A 176 18.18 11.08 -19.57
N LYS A 177 17.40 9.99 -19.59
CA LYS A 177 17.28 9.08 -20.73
C LYS A 177 16.25 9.57 -21.75
N ILE A 178 15.16 10.19 -21.29
CA ILE A 178 14.11 10.74 -22.16
C ILE A 178 14.66 11.93 -22.95
N GLU A 179 15.42 12.83 -22.31
CA GLU A 179 16.04 14.00 -22.98
C GLU A 179 17.10 13.63 -24.02
N LYS A 180 17.62 12.40 -24.01
CA LYS A 180 18.61 11.95 -25.04
C LYS A 180 17.97 11.27 -26.24
N VAL A 181 16.64 11.12 -26.27
CA VAL A 181 15.89 10.47 -27.35
C VAL A 181 15.15 11.49 -28.24
N GLU A 182 15.13 12.77 -27.87
CA GLU A 182 14.77 13.89 -28.72
C GLU A 182 16.03 14.44 -29.44
#